data_a3f6dcf8dd3dcf44cbf4086ce8b6532f
#
_entry.id   a3f6dcf8dd3dcf44cbf4086ce8b6532f
#
_cell.length_a   1.000
_cell.length_b   1.000
_cell.length_c   1.000
_cell.angle_alpha   90.00
_cell.angle_beta   90.00
_cell.angle_gamma   90.00
#
_symmetry.space_group_name_H-M   'P 1'
#
loop_
_entity.id
_entity.type
_entity.pdbx_description
1 polymer ?
#
loop_
_entity_poly.entity_id
_entity_poly.type
_entity_poly.pdbx_seq_one_letter_code
_entity_poly.pdbx_strand_id
1 'polypeptide(L)'
;MAKAKAVFFCQNCGAESSKWMCRCPQCGEWNTLVKEIIKETKHSRIPSRGLGNQTAKPTALPDIEISSIARVSTTFGEIDRVLGGGIVPGALMLLGGDPGIGKSTLLLQVSQKVADTVGAVLYASGEESQLQLKLRAERLHINSERLQVIADTDLDHILEQAEAMSPSLLVIDSIQTMYTGDIDAAPGSVSQVRECTSRLLRFCKERNIPTVIIGHVTKEGNIAGPRMLEHMVDVVLYFEGERSYQFRILRSIKNRFGSTSETGIFAMVEEGLQELSNPSASLLAERSDEESGSAVMIYLEGVRPILVEVQSLVVTTAFGMPRRTAIGYDLNRLIVLLAVLEKRCGFTLGNKDVYVNVIGGLKVNEPACDLSMAVAIVSNLKNRIVPTDMVILGEVGLTGNVRSIPRIEQRINEAKKLGFKKFIIPEGNYKQIKDNDSSIKIKGVKSIQEAMQLVFS
;
A
#
# COMPACT_ATOMS: atom_id res chain seq x y z
N MET A 1 8.88 -38.78 -30.53
CA MET A 1 9.47 -37.46 -30.39
C MET A 1 8.32 -36.47 -30.16
N ALA A 2 8.24 -35.83 -29.00
CA ALA A 2 7.20 -34.84 -28.71
C ALA A 2 7.43 -33.62 -29.61
N LYS A 3 6.40 -33.14 -30.29
CA LYS A 3 6.47 -31.90 -31.11
C LYS A 3 6.57 -30.68 -30.18
N ALA A 4 7.70 -30.01 -30.24
CA ALA A 4 7.85 -28.70 -29.57
C ALA A 4 6.94 -27.68 -30.28
N LYS A 5 6.05 -27.06 -29.55
CA LYS A 5 5.16 -26.00 -30.06
C LYS A 5 5.66 -24.64 -29.57
N ALA A 6 5.95 -23.73 -30.48
CA ALA A 6 6.27 -22.36 -30.12
C ALA A 6 4.97 -21.60 -29.82
N VAL A 7 4.90 -21.02 -28.65
CA VAL A 7 3.79 -20.16 -28.21
C VAL A 7 4.36 -18.81 -27.79
N PHE A 8 3.62 -17.76 -28.03
CA PHE A 8 4.02 -16.41 -27.65
C PHE A 8 3.20 -15.97 -26.44
N PHE A 9 3.87 -15.56 -25.36
CA PHE A 9 3.23 -15.05 -24.15
C PHE A 9 3.43 -13.55 -24.02
N CYS A 10 2.37 -12.85 -23.67
CA CYS A 10 2.43 -11.43 -23.34
C CYS A 10 3.06 -11.27 -21.95
N GLN A 11 4.16 -10.56 -21.84
CA GLN A 11 4.85 -10.29 -20.56
C GLN A 11 4.02 -9.45 -19.59
N ASN A 12 3.07 -8.65 -20.10
CA ASN A 12 2.23 -7.78 -19.27
C ASN A 12 0.99 -8.50 -18.70
N CYS A 13 0.24 -9.26 -19.52
CA CYS A 13 -1.04 -9.85 -19.11
C CYS A 13 -1.06 -11.38 -19.14
N GLY A 14 0.01 -12.05 -19.59
CA GLY A 14 0.08 -13.50 -19.70
C GLY A 14 -0.74 -14.12 -20.84
N ALA A 15 -1.32 -13.31 -21.73
CA ALA A 15 -2.10 -13.81 -22.87
C ALA A 15 -1.26 -14.66 -23.79
N GLU A 16 -1.82 -15.81 -24.22
CA GLU A 16 -1.19 -16.75 -25.15
C GLU A 16 -1.58 -16.41 -26.59
N SER A 17 -0.60 -16.49 -27.50
CA SER A 17 -0.82 -16.36 -28.93
C SER A 17 0.00 -17.41 -29.69
N SER A 18 -0.60 -18.00 -30.73
CA SER A 18 0.11 -18.93 -31.62
C SER A 18 1.05 -18.24 -32.62
N LYS A 19 0.96 -16.89 -32.71
CA LYS A 19 1.76 -16.06 -33.62
C LYS A 19 2.28 -14.83 -32.86
N TRP A 20 3.48 -14.38 -33.25
CA TRP A 20 3.98 -13.10 -32.78
C TRP A 20 3.16 -11.95 -33.39
N MET A 21 2.84 -10.97 -32.55
CA MET A 21 2.17 -9.74 -32.95
C MET A 21 2.85 -8.57 -32.23
N CYS A 22 2.93 -7.42 -32.89
CA CYS A 22 3.54 -6.22 -32.30
C CYS A 22 2.70 -5.62 -31.15
N ARG A 23 1.40 -5.95 -31.09
CA ARG A 23 0.48 -5.50 -30.04
C ARG A 23 -0.28 -6.69 -29.46
N CYS A 24 -0.35 -6.77 -28.14
CA CYS A 24 -1.10 -7.84 -27.47
C CYS A 24 -2.60 -7.66 -27.72
N PRO A 25 -3.32 -8.70 -28.19
CA PRO A 25 -4.75 -8.58 -28.47
C PRO A 25 -5.62 -8.45 -27.20
N GLN A 26 -5.09 -8.85 -26.03
CA GLN A 26 -5.83 -8.85 -24.79
C GLN A 26 -5.64 -7.56 -23.97
N CYS A 27 -4.39 -7.10 -23.76
CA CYS A 27 -4.13 -5.91 -22.97
C CYS A 27 -3.81 -4.65 -23.81
N GLY A 28 -3.60 -4.81 -25.12
CA GLY A 28 -3.31 -3.69 -26.01
C GLY A 28 -1.88 -3.14 -25.97
N GLU A 29 -1.01 -3.67 -25.13
CA GLU A 29 0.38 -3.24 -24.99
C GLU A 29 1.24 -3.65 -26.19
N TRP A 30 2.23 -2.81 -26.54
CA TRP A 30 3.11 -3.02 -27.67
C TRP A 30 4.38 -3.77 -27.27
N ASN A 31 4.85 -4.66 -28.17
CA ASN A 31 6.13 -5.39 -28.05
C ASN A 31 6.26 -6.26 -26.77
N THR A 32 5.14 -6.75 -26.25
CA THR A 32 5.11 -7.57 -25.02
C THR A 32 5.06 -9.08 -25.27
N LEU A 33 4.93 -9.54 -26.54
CA LEU A 33 4.83 -10.94 -26.88
C LEU A 33 6.22 -11.58 -27.06
N VAL A 34 6.59 -12.47 -26.15
CA VAL A 34 7.87 -13.23 -26.17
C VAL A 34 7.61 -14.67 -26.54
N LYS A 35 8.49 -15.23 -27.39
CA LYS A 35 8.41 -16.63 -27.82
C LYS A 35 8.91 -17.57 -26.73
N GLU A 36 8.09 -18.53 -26.34
CA GLU A 36 8.47 -19.63 -25.48
C GLU A 36 8.24 -20.97 -26.21
N ILE A 37 9.12 -21.94 -25.96
CA ILE A 37 9.02 -23.26 -26.55
C ILE A 37 8.47 -24.22 -25.50
N ILE A 38 7.22 -24.65 -25.68
CA ILE A 38 6.60 -25.65 -24.80
C ILE A 38 6.82 -27.02 -25.42
N LYS A 39 7.57 -27.88 -24.74
CA LYS A 39 7.59 -29.29 -25.05
C LYS A 39 6.32 -29.91 -24.48
N GLU A 40 5.46 -30.47 -25.32
CA GLU A 40 4.39 -31.34 -24.85
C GLU A 40 5.02 -32.57 -24.18
N THR A 41 5.34 -32.49 -22.90
CA THR A 41 5.44 -33.67 -22.08
C THR A 41 4.04 -34.29 -22.07
N LYS A 42 3.94 -35.60 -22.37
CA LYS A 42 2.69 -36.33 -22.21
C LYS A 42 2.22 -36.06 -20.79
N HIS A 43 1.32 -35.09 -20.66
CA HIS A 43 0.58 -34.92 -19.41
C HIS A 43 0.01 -36.29 -19.09
N SER A 44 0.56 -36.96 -18.09
CA SER A 44 -0.28 -37.79 -17.28
C SER A 44 -1.45 -36.88 -16.92
N ARG A 45 -2.63 -37.13 -17.49
CA ARG A 45 -3.84 -36.44 -17.12
C ARG A 45 -3.89 -36.54 -15.61
N ILE A 46 -3.40 -35.50 -14.94
CA ILE A 46 -3.67 -35.35 -13.51
C ILE A 46 -5.20 -35.29 -13.48
N PRO A 47 -5.85 -36.27 -12.85
CA PRO A 47 -7.29 -36.24 -12.78
C PRO A 47 -7.61 -34.86 -12.25
N SER A 48 -8.52 -34.15 -12.88
CA SER A 48 -9.12 -32.94 -12.32
C SER A 48 -9.92 -33.37 -11.09
N ARG A 49 -9.21 -33.76 -10.03
CA ARG A 49 -9.78 -33.95 -8.72
C ARG A 49 -10.12 -32.55 -8.23
N GLY A 50 -11.41 -32.31 -8.12
CA GLY A 50 -11.93 -31.09 -7.54
C GLY A 50 -11.21 -30.78 -6.22
N LEU A 51 -11.16 -29.52 -5.84
CA LEU A 51 -10.67 -29.00 -4.58
C LEU A 51 -11.18 -29.87 -3.41
N GLY A 52 -10.34 -30.77 -2.92
CA GLY A 52 -10.68 -31.72 -1.87
C GLY A 52 -10.98 -33.15 -2.38
N ASN A 53 -10.51 -34.14 -1.66
CA ASN A 53 -10.64 -35.58 -1.95
C ASN A 53 -12.08 -36.12 -1.79
N GLN A 54 -13.10 -35.26 -1.60
CA GLN A 54 -14.51 -35.61 -1.58
C GLN A 54 -15.15 -35.14 -2.89
N THR A 55 -15.91 -36.02 -3.51
CA THR A 55 -16.84 -35.65 -4.58
C THR A 55 -17.72 -34.51 -4.04
N ALA A 56 -17.40 -33.25 -4.44
CA ALA A 56 -18.11 -32.09 -3.96
C ALA A 56 -19.59 -32.22 -4.29
N LYS A 57 -20.44 -32.41 -3.28
CA LYS A 57 -21.89 -32.37 -3.43
C LYS A 57 -22.34 -30.93 -3.28
N PRO A 58 -23.29 -30.47 -4.09
CA PRO A 58 -23.91 -29.17 -3.88
C PRO A 58 -24.50 -29.12 -2.44
N THR A 59 -24.10 -28.13 -1.67
CA THR A 59 -24.60 -27.87 -0.31
C THR A 59 -25.24 -26.50 -0.29
N ALA A 60 -26.39 -26.34 0.33
CA ALA A 60 -27.03 -25.05 0.47
C ALA A 60 -26.15 -24.12 1.33
N LEU A 61 -26.04 -22.85 0.94
CA LEU A 61 -25.18 -21.88 1.61
C LEU A 61 -25.45 -21.76 3.13
N PRO A 62 -26.71 -21.80 3.63
CA PRO A 62 -26.99 -21.78 5.06
C PRO A 62 -26.52 -23.04 5.82
N ASP A 63 -26.37 -24.17 5.12
CA ASP A 63 -25.97 -25.46 5.72
C ASP A 63 -24.44 -25.60 5.80
N ILE A 64 -23.70 -24.63 5.26
CA ILE A 64 -22.25 -24.57 5.39
C ILE A 64 -21.95 -24.01 6.79
N GLU A 65 -21.56 -24.89 7.70
CA GLU A 65 -21.07 -24.45 9.00
C GLU A 65 -19.82 -23.57 8.81
N ILE A 66 -19.97 -22.29 9.11
CA ILE A 66 -18.83 -21.41 9.37
C ILE A 66 -18.32 -21.81 10.75
N SER A 67 -17.63 -22.96 10.85
CA SER A 67 -16.72 -23.15 11.96
C SER A 67 -15.84 -21.91 11.95
N SER A 68 -15.83 -21.16 13.06
CA SER A 68 -15.06 -19.93 13.20
C SER A 68 -13.68 -20.16 12.58
N ILE A 69 -13.47 -19.67 11.35
CA ILE A 69 -12.17 -19.78 10.69
C ILE A 69 -11.27 -18.87 11.52
N ALA A 70 -10.60 -19.48 12.50
CA ALA A 70 -9.68 -18.77 13.35
C ALA A 70 -8.58 -18.23 12.44
N ARG A 71 -8.58 -16.93 12.21
CA ARG A 71 -7.54 -16.27 11.45
C ARG A 71 -6.22 -16.39 12.20
N VAL A 72 -5.14 -16.61 11.49
CA VAL A 72 -3.79 -16.59 12.05
C VAL A 72 -3.40 -15.12 12.23
N SER A 73 -3.27 -14.67 13.49
CA SER A 73 -2.77 -13.34 13.80
C SER A 73 -1.28 -13.26 13.44
N THR A 74 -0.90 -12.18 12.76
CA THR A 74 0.51 -11.88 12.50
C THR A 74 1.19 -11.28 13.71
N THR A 75 0.44 -10.93 14.76
CA THR A 75 0.83 -10.12 15.91
C THR A 75 1.29 -8.70 15.58
N PHE A 76 1.27 -8.33 14.32
CA PHE A 76 1.37 -6.96 13.85
C PHE A 76 -0.04 -6.41 13.65
N GLY A 77 -0.47 -5.47 14.50
CA GLY A 77 -1.81 -4.89 14.43
C GLY A 77 -2.07 -4.15 13.13
N GLU A 78 -1.03 -3.54 12.55
CA GLU A 78 -1.11 -2.86 11.27
C GLU A 78 -1.31 -3.84 10.09
N ILE A 79 -0.71 -5.03 10.13
CA ILE A 79 -0.91 -6.07 9.11
C ILE A 79 -2.27 -6.71 9.29
N ASP A 80 -2.62 -7.10 10.52
CA ASP A 80 -3.90 -7.74 10.82
C ASP A 80 -5.07 -6.82 10.43
N ARG A 81 -4.95 -5.49 10.62
CA ARG A 81 -5.93 -4.51 10.16
C ARG A 81 -6.12 -4.57 8.65
N VAL A 82 -5.03 -4.53 7.88
CA VAL A 82 -5.06 -4.56 6.40
C VAL A 82 -5.65 -5.89 5.89
N LEU A 83 -5.39 -6.98 6.61
CA LEU A 83 -5.93 -8.31 6.29
C LEU A 83 -7.38 -8.49 6.74
N GLY A 84 -7.91 -7.58 7.57
CA GLY A 84 -9.27 -7.67 8.13
C GLY A 84 -9.35 -8.61 9.33
N GLY A 85 -8.27 -8.67 10.15
CA GLY A 85 -8.19 -9.42 11.42
C GLY A 85 -7.25 -10.62 11.39
N GLY A 86 -6.31 -10.68 10.42
CA GLY A 86 -5.29 -11.73 10.31
C GLY A 86 -5.39 -12.58 9.05
N ILE A 87 -4.47 -13.51 8.91
CA ILE A 87 -4.32 -14.40 7.75
C ILE A 87 -5.41 -15.48 7.78
N VAL A 88 -6.10 -15.67 6.66
CA VAL A 88 -7.11 -16.72 6.51
C VAL A 88 -6.42 -18.04 6.15
N PRO A 89 -6.69 -19.16 6.86
CA PRO A 89 -6.16 -20.47 6.49
C PRO A 89 -6.47 -20.83 5.03
N GLY A 90 -5.50 -21.42 4.34
CA GLY A 90 -5.64 -21.79 2.94
C GLY A 90 -5.66 -20.62 1.96
N ALA A 91 -5.40 -19.38 2.41
CA ALA A 91 -5.29 -18.22 1.53
C ALA A 91 -3.91 -18.16 0.85
N LEU A 92 -3.90 -17.81 -0.43
CA LEU A 92 -2.69 -17.42 -1.15
C LEU A 92 -2.65 -15.90 -1.24
N MET A 93 -1.57 -15.30 -0.70
CA MET A 93 -1.39 -13.85 -0.63
C MET A 93 -0.14 -13.43 -1.41
N LEU A 94 -0.24 -12.33 -2.14
CA LEU A 94 0.89 -11.68 -2.83
C LEU A 94 1.30 -10.43 -2.08
N LEU A 95 2.58 -10.32 -1.73
CA LEU A 95 3.19 -9.08 -1.25
C LEU A 95 4.05 -8.49 -2.37
N GLY A 96 3.55 -7.44 -3.01
CA GLY A 96 4.22 -6.64 -4.04
C GLY A 96 4.91 -5.41 -3.47
N GLY A 97 5.76 -4.79 -4.28
CA GLY A 97 6.43 -3.52 -3.96
C GLY A 97 7.81 -3.41 -4.57
N ASP A 98 8.37 -2.20 -4.57
CA ASP A 98 9.69 -1.91 -5.16
C ASP A 98 10.81 -2.79 -4.55
N PRO A 99 11.85 -3.15 -5.31
CA PRO A 99 13.04 -3.80 -4.76
C PRO A 99 13.69 -2.95 -3.66
N GLY A 100 14.04 -3.61 -2.54
CA GLY A 100 14.68 -2.95 -1.40
C GLY A 100 13.75 -2.12 -0.51
N ILE A 101 12.42 -2.18 -0.68
CA ILE A 101 11.46 -1.47 0.17
C ILE A 101 11.31 -2.08 1.58
N GLY A 102 11.69 -3.36 1.76
CA GLY A 102 11.62 -4.06 3.04
C GLY A 102 10.67 -5.27 3.07
N LYS A 103 10.20 -5.79 1.90
CA LYS A 103 9.26 -6.93 1.85
C LYS A 103 9.77 -8.17 2.59
N SER A 104 10.99 -8.62 2.26
CA SER A 104 11.61 -9.79 2.91
C SER A 104 11.86 -9.55 4.40
N THR A 105 12.21 -8.31 4.79
CA THR A 105 12.35 -7.92 6.21
C THR A 105 11.03 -8.05 6.95
N LEU A 106 9.94 -7.51 6.38
CA LEU A 106 8.60 -7.60 6.96
C LEU A 106 8.16 -9.06 7.14
N LEU A 107 8.30 -9.87 6.08
CA LEU A 107 7.86 -11.25 6.15
C LEU A 107 8.73 -12.11 7.08
N LEU A 108 10.02 -11.83 7.19
CA LEU A 108 10.88 -12.54 8.15
C LEU A 108 10.47 -12.23 9.60
N GLN A 109 10.15 -10.96 9.91
CA GLN A 109 9.64 -10.56 11.22
C GLN A 109 8.25 -11.16 11.50
N VAL A 110 7.34 -11.15 10.53
CA VAL A 110 6.02 -11.81 10.63
C VAL A 110 6.18 -13.31 10.85
N SER A 111 7.10 -13.95 10.11
CA SER A 111 7.39 -15.38 10.22
C SER A 111 7.82 -15.77 11.63
N GLN A 112 8.71 -14.98 12.27
CA GLN A 112 9.07 -15.20 13.67
C GLN A 112 7.87 -15.10 14.60
N LYS A 113 7.08 -14.02 14.46
CA LYS A 113 5.93 -13.81 15.34
C LYS A 113 4.90 -14.92 15.24
N VAL A 114 4.61 -15.39 14.01
CA VAL A 114 3.72 -16.53 13.78
C VAL A 114 4.34 -17.81 14.34
N ALA A 115 5.64 -18.03 14.15
CA ALA A 115 6.36 -19.18 14.68
C ALA A 115 6.28 -19.25 16.21
N ASP A 116 6.40 -18.12 16.89
CA ASP A 116 6.41 -18.03 18.33
C ASP A 116 5.00 -18.20 18.95
N THR A 117 3.95 -17.76 18.26
CA THR A 117 2.59 -17.67 18.83
C THR A 117 1.62 -18.71 18.30
N VAL A 118 1.76 -19.13 17.05
CA VAL A 118 0.79 -20.01 16.37
C VAL A 118 1.37 -21.41 16.14
N GLY A 119 2.48 -21.52 15.42
CA GLY A 119 3.08 -22.80 15.07
C GLY A 119 4.21 -22.67 14.07
N ALA A 120 4.78 -23.79 13.65
CA ALA A 120 5.93 -23.81 12.76
C ALA A 120 5.70 -23.03 11.46
N VAL A 121 6.73 -22.33 10.99
CA VAL A 121 6.74 -21.56 9.75
C VAL A 121 7.84 -22.06 8.83
N LEU A 122 7.53 -22.26 7.54
CA LEU A 122 8.53 -22.55 6.53
C LEU A 122 8.77 -21.32 5.66
N TYR A 123 10.01 -20.83 5.64
CA TYR A 123 10.46 -19.72 4.82
C TYR A 123 11.36 -20.23 3.71
N ALA A 124 10.86 -20.26 2.47
CA ALA A 124 11.61 -20.69 1.30
C ALA A 124 12.17 -19.46 0.56
N SER A 125 13.49 -19.39 0.44
CA SER A 125 14.20 -18.34 -0.29
C SER A 125 14.86 -18.88 -1.54
N GLY A 126 14.54 -18.26 -2.68
CA GLY A 126 15.25 -18.50 -3.94
C GLY A 126 16.29 -17.43 -4.27
N GLU A 127 16.44 -16.42 -3.45
CA GLU A 127 17.38 -15.30 -3.68
C GLU A 127 18.55 -15.31 -2.71
N GLU A 128 18.33 -15.71 -1.47
CA GLU A 128 19.34 -15.68 -0.41
C GLU A 128 19.68 -17.09 0.07
N SER A 129 20.97 -17.33 0.31
CA SER A 129 21.44 -18.55 0.97
C SER A 129 21.02 -18.58 2.45
N GLN A 130 21.02 -19.77 3.05
CA GLN A 130 20.71 -19.92 4.48
C GLN A 130 21.62 -19.06 5.36
N LEU A 131 22.90 -18.89 5.00
CA LEU A 131 23.84 -18.03 5.73
C LEU A 131 23.45 -16.55 5.65
N GLN A 132 23.05 -16.07 4.45
CA GLN A 132 22.60 -14.69 4.29
C GLN A 132 21.32 -14.42 5.06
N LEU A 133 20.36 -15.37 5.02
CA LEU A 133 19.15 -15.30 5.85
C LEU A 133 19.48 -15.27 7.34
N LYS A 134 20.44 -16.09 7.80
CA LYS A 134 20.90 -16.11 9.20
C LYS A 134 21.48 -14.76 9.64
N LEU A 135 22.37 -14.17 8.82
CA LEU A 135 22.94 -12.85 9.10
C LEU A 135 21.85 -11.75 9.17
N ARG A 136 20.86 -11.82 8.29
CA ARG A 136 19.71 -10.91 8.33
C ARG A 136 18.86 -11.14 9.59
N ALA A 137 18.59 -12.38 9.94
CA ALA A 137 17.83 -12.75 11.13
C ALA A 137 18.52 -12.25 12.41
N GLU A 138 19.83 -12.36 12.51
CA GLU A 138 20.62 -11.85 13.65
C GLU A 138 20.47 -10.32 13.82
N ARG A 139 20.57 -9.56 12.71
CA ARG A 139 20.35 -8.11 12.73
C ARG A 139 18.93 -7.74 13.16
N LEU A 140 17.93 -8.54 12.82
CA LEU A 140 16.53 -8.35 13.16
C LEU A 140 16.15 -8.98 14.51
N HIS A 141 17.10 -9.54 15.26
CA HIS A 141 16.88 -10.27 16.51
C HIS A 141 15.90 -11.45 16.38
N ILE A 142 15.94 -12.14 15.25
CA ILE A 142 15.08 -13.29 14.95
C ILE A 142 15.83 -14.58 15.32
N ASN A 143 15.24 -15.38 16.23
CA ASN A 143 15.87 -16.58 16.75
C ASN A 143 14.90 -17.73 17.08
N SER A 144 13.71 -17.76 16.47
CA SER A 144 12.71 -18.80 16.74
C SER A 144 13.12 -20.16 16.17
N GLU A 145 13.13 -21.20 17.02
CA GLU A 145 13.41 -22.57 16.58
C GLU A 145 12.32 -23.15 15.67
N ARG A 146 11.10 -22.60 15.75
CA ARG A 146 9.96 -23.00 14.89
C ARG A 146 9.93 -22.31 13.54
N LEU A 147 10.84 -21.35 13.28
CA LEU A 147 11.04 -20.75 11.97
C LEU A 147 12.10 -21.56 11.21
N GLN A 148 11.63 -22.41 10.30
CA GLN A 148 12.49 -23.20 9.43
C GLN A 148 12.76 -22.49 8.11
N VAL A 149 14.00 -22.51 7.63
CA VAL A 149 14.39 -21.85 6.39
C VAL A 149 14.94 -22.88 5.39
N ILE A 150 14.52 -22.77 4.14
CA ILE A 150 15.03 -23.56 3.02
C ILE A 150 15.51 -22.61 1.91
N ALA A 151 16.76 -22.80 1.45
CA ALA A 151 17.30 -22.07 0.31
C ALA A 151 17.19 -22.97 -0.91
N ASP A 152 16.09 -22.86 -1.63
CA ASP A 152 15.77 -23.68 -2.79
C ASP A 152 14.93 -22.91 -3.80
N THR A 153 15.00 -23.29 -5.05
CA THR A 153 14.21 -22.74 -6.17
C THR A 153 13.30 -23.78 -6.82
N ASP A 154 13.48 -25.08 -6.49
CA ASP A 154 12.58 -26.14 -6.93
C ASP A 154 11.31 -26.14 -6.09
N LEU A 155 10.21 -25.68 -6.71
CA LEU A 155 8.93 -25.58 -6.01
C LEU A 155 8.39 -26.94 -5.57
N ASP A 156 8.61 -28.00 -6.37
CA ASP A 156 8.08 -29.32 -6.04
C ASP A 156 8.74 -29.85 -4.78
N HIS A 157 10.06 -29.69 -4.63
CA HIS A 157 10.78 -30.03 -3.40
C HIS A 157 10.34 -29.17 -2.20
N ILE A 158 10.14 -27.85 -2.39
CA ILE A 158 9.63 -26.98 -1.32
C ILE A 158 8.24 -27.43 -0.83
N LEU A 159 7.35 -27.80 -1.75
CA LEU A 159 6.01 -28.29 -1.40
C LEU A 159 6.03 -29.64 -0.69
N GLU A 160 6.94 -30.55 -1.04
CA GLU A 160 7.16 -31.81 -0.31
C GLU A 160 7.58 -31.55 1.14
N GLN A 161 8.52 -30.63 1.36
CA GLN A 161 8.94 -30.24 2.72
C GLN A 161 7.80 -29.57 3.49
N ALA A 162 7.03 -28.69 2.85
CA ALA A 162 5.87 -28.05 3.44
C ALA A 162 4.76 -29.05 3.80
N GLU A 163 4.54 -30.06 2.98
CA GLU A 163 3.59 -31.14 3.27
C GLU A 163 4.02 -31.97 4.48
N ALA A 164 5.28 -32.36 4.55
CA ALA A 164 5.84 -33.15 5.66
C ALA A 164 5.80 -32.36 6.98
N MET A 165 6.07 -31.06 6.93
CA MET A 165 6.12 -30.19 8.12
C MET A 165 4.75 -29.70 8.56
N SER A 166 3.77 -29.55 7.65
CA SER A 166 2.45 -28.94 7.87
C SER A 166 2.54 -27.59 8.60
N PRO A 167 3.23 -26.59 8.02
CA PRO A 167 3.47 -25.32 8.71
C PRO A 167 2.18 -24.49 8.84
N SER A 168 2.13 -23.64 9.87
CA SER A 168 1.06 -22.65 10.07
C SER A 168 1.13 -21.49 9.07
N LEU A 169 2.29 -21.29 8.42
CA LEU A 169 2.52 -20.31 7.37
C LEU A 169 3.65 -20.78 6.46
N LEU A 170 3.45 -20.70 5.14
CA LEU A 170 4.48 -20.86 4.13
C LEU A 170 4.82 -19.50 3.51
N VAL A 171 6.10 -19.18 3.39
CA VAL A 171 6.59 -17.96 2.73
C VAL A 171 7.48 -18.34 1.55
N ILE A 172 7.25 -17.73 0.38
CA ILE A 172 8.05 -17.90 -0.83
C ILE A 172 8.68 -16.55 -1.20
N ASP A 173 10.01 -16.46 -1.12
CA ASP A 173 10.79 -15.25 -1.39
C ASP A 173 11.89 -15.50 -2.43
N SER A 174 11.67 -15.21 -3.72
CA SER A 174 10.49 -14.67 -4.39
C SER A 174 9.92 -15.64 -5.42
N ILE A 175 8.67 -15.41 -5.85
CA ILE A 175 8.03 -16.26 -6.86
C ILE A 175 8.77 -16.26 -8.20
N GLN A 176 9.51 -15.18 -8.51
CA GLN A 176 10.27 -15.04 -9.74
C GLN A 176 11.46 -16.01 -9.85
N THR A 177 11.98 -16.46 -8.73
CA THR A 177 13.10 -17.39 -8.71
C THR A 177 12.66 -18.86 -8.73
N MET A 178 11.38 -19.11 -8.45
CA MET A 178 10.84 -20.48 -8.40
C MET A 178 10.65 -21.09 -9.79
N TYR A 179 10.88 -22.39 -9.88
CA TYR A 179 10.60 -23.17 -11.07
C TYR A 179 9.97 -24.51 -10.72
N THR A 180 9.33 -25.13 -11.71
CA THR A 180 8.90 -26.53 -11.70
C THR A 180 9.43 -27.26 -12.93
N GLY A 181 9.81 -28.51 -12.77
CA GLY A 181 10.34 -29.34 -13.85
C GLY A 181 9.34 -29.65 -14.97
N ASP A 182 8.05 -29.43 -14.77
CA ASP A 182 7.01 -29.74 -15.76
C ASP A 182 6.99 -28.77 -16.95
N ILE A 183 7.61 -27.61 -16.83
CA ILE A 183 7.67 -26.59 -17.88
C ILE A 183 9.13 -26.33 -18.28
N ASP A 184 9.44 -26.51 -19.56
CA ASP A 184 10.76 -26.23 -20.14
C ASP A 184 10.88 -24.70 -20.45
N ALA A 185 10.80 -23.87 -19.43
CA ALA A 185 10.96 -22.43 -19.51
C ALA A 185 11.86 -21.94 -18.38
N ALA A 186 12.58 -20.85 -18.60
CA ALA A 186 13.50 -20.31 -17.59
C ALA A 186 12.75 -19.82 -16.33
N PRO A 187 13.35 -19.93 -15.13
CA PRO A 187 12.85 -19.27 -13.93
C PRO A 187 12.57 -17.78 -14.20
N GLY A 188 11.51 -17.23 -13.61
CA GLY A 188 11.10 -15.84 -13.84
C GLY A 188 10.34 -15.58 -15.14
N SER A 189 10.24 -16.56 -16.06
CA SER A 189 9.36 -16.45 -17.22
C SER A 189 7.89 -16.43 -16.80
N VAL A 190 7.02 -15.84 -17.62
CA VAL A 190 5.57 -15.73 -17.33
C VAL A 190 4.93 -17.10 -17.12
N SER A 191 5.31 -18.07 -17.93
CA SER A 191 4.80 -19.45 -17.85
C SER A 191 5.22 -20.13 -16.54
N GLN A 192 6.49 -20.02 -16.13
CA GLN A 192 6.96 -20.57 -14.86
C GLN A 192 6.28 -19.90 -13.66
N VAL A 193 6.25 -18.58 -13.63
CA VAL A 193 5.61 -17.83 -12.54
C VAL A 193 4.13 -18.18 -12.41
N ARG A 194 3.42 -18.32 -13.55
CA ARG A 194 2.01 -18.71 -13.59
C ARG A 194 1.79 -20.13 -13.07
N GLU A 195 2.59 -21.09 -13.52
CA GLU A 195 2.45 -22.49 -13.11
C GLU A 195 2.81 -22.66 -11.64
N CYS A 196 3.92 -22.09 -11.19
CA CYS A 196 4.29 -22.11 -9.77
C CYS A 196 3.19 -21.53 -8.89
N THR A 197 2.61 -20.40 -9.28
CA THR A 197 1.49 -19.78 -8.54
C THR A 197 0.24 -20.66 -8.55
N SER A 198 -0.07 -21.33 -9.67
CA SER A 198 -1.20 -22.25 -9.78
C SER A 198 -1.05 -23.46 -8.85
N ARG A 199 0.16 -24.00 -8.73
CA ARG A 199 0.49 -25.11 -7.81
C ARG A 199 0.39 -24.67 -6.36
N LEU A 200 0.94 -23.51 -6.02
CA LEU A 200 0.82 -22.92 -4.69
C LEU A 200 -0.64 -22.69 -4.31
N LEU A 201 -1.45 -22.16 -5.22
CA LEU A 201 -2.88 -21.97 -4.96
C LEU A 201 -3.60 -23.29 -4.66
N ARG A 202 -3.31 -24.33 -5.44
CA ARG A 202 -3.87 -25.66 -5.19
C ARG A 202 -3.43 -26.21 -3.84
N PHE A 203 -2.13 -26.17 -3.56
CA PHE A 203 -1.53 -26.63 -2.30
C PHE A 203 -2.17 -25.93 -1.09
N CYS A 204 -2.28 -24.58 -1.13
CA CYS A 204 -2.91 -23.81 -0.06
C CYS A 204 -4.33 -24.30 0.24
N LYS A 205 -5.14 -24.48 -0.82
CA LYS A 205 -6.55 -24.87 -0.68
C LYS A 205 -6.72 -26.31 -0.21
N GLU A 206 -5.90 -27.23 -0.71
CA GLU A 206 -5.99 -28.66 -0.37
C GLU A 206 -5.46 -28.95 1.03
N ARG A 207 -4.40 -28.25 1.47
CA ARG A 207 -3.74 -28.46 2.76
C ARG A 207 -4.18 -27.47 3.83
N ASN A 208 -5.00 -26.48 3.46
CA ASN A 208 -5.44 -25.39 4.35
C ASN A 208 -4.25 -24.61 4.96
N ILE A 209 -3.10 -24.57 4.28
CA ILE A 209 -1.89 -23.89 4.70
C ILE A 209 -1.87 -22.49 4.06
N PRO A 210 -1.94 -21.39 4.84
CA PRO A 210 -1.82 -20.06 4.28
C PRO A 210 -0.41 -19.84 3.72
N THR A 211 -0.34 -19.20 2.56
CA THR A 211 0.93 -18.97 1.89
C THR A 211 1.06 -17.51 1.46
N VAL A 212 2.22 -16.91 1.74
CA VAL A 212 2.59 -15.57 1.25
C VAL A 212 3.69 -15.70 0.21
N ILE A 213 3.47 -15.14 -0.96
CA ILE A 213 4.47 -15.04 -2.01
C ILE A 213 4.95 -13.59 -2.15
N ILE A 214 6.26 -13.39 -2.24
CA ILE A 214 6.84 -12.09 -2.59
C ILE A 214 6.91 -11.98 -4.11
N GLY A 215 6.44 -10.83 -4.64
CA GLY A 215 6.56 -10.44 -6.03
C GLY A 215 7.29 -9.11 -6.18
N HIS A 216 8.26 -9.03 -7.11
CA HIS A 216 8.91 -7.77 -7.45
C HIS A 216 8.12 -7.06 -8.54
N VAL A 217 7.78 -5.79 -8.30
CA VAL A 217 7.14 -4.89 -9.27
C VAL A 217 8.16 -3.87 -9.71
N THR A 218 8.31 -3.64 -11.00
CA THR A 218 9.09 -2.50 -11.49
C THR A 218 8.21 -1.27 -11.66
N LYS A 219 8.77 -0.08 -11.45
CA LYS A 219 8.11 1.22 -11.60
C LYS A 219 7.50 1.43 -13.00
N GLU A 220 7.99 0.70 -13.99
CA GLU A 220 7.54 0.80 -15.39
C GLU A 220 6.48 -0.25 -15.76
N GLY A 221 6.07 -1.13 -14.83
CA GLY A 221 5.03 -2.14 -15.08
C GLY A 221 5.44 -3.25 -16.06
N ASN A 222 6.72 -3.35 -16.44
CA ASN A 222 7.21 -4.16 -17.56
C ASN A 222 7.87 -5.49 -17.17
N ILE A 223 7.81 -5.95 -15.92
CA ILE A 223 8.28 -7.30 -15.59
C ILE A 223 7.10 -8.25 -15.44
N ALA A 224 7.24 -9.38 -16.14
CA ALA A 224 6.32 -10.50 -16.13
C ALA A 224 5.96 -10.89 -14.68
N GLY A 225 4.72 -10.67 -14.29
CA GLY A 225 4.22 -11.35 -13.14
C GLY A 225 3.20 -10.65 -12.27
N PRO A 226 3.38 -9.43 -11.70
CA PRO A 226 2.50 -8.97 -10.64
C PRO A 226 1.03 -8.83 -11.07
N ARG A 227 0.72 -8.17 -12.18
CA ARG A 227 -0.67 -7.99 -12.64
C ARG A 227 -1.37 -9.30 -12.98
N MET A 228 -0.64 -10.26 -13.55
CA MET A 228 -1.19 -11.59 -13.82
C MET A 228 -1.48 -12.34 -12.51
N LEU A 229 -0.55 -12.25 -11.53
CA LEU A 229 -0.68 -12.90 -10.24
C LEU A 229 -1.83 -12.31 -9.41
N GLU A 230 -2.12 -11.01 -9.53
CA GLU A 230 -3.22 -10.34 -8.83
C GLU A 230 -4.56 -11.04 -9.08
N HIS A 231 -4.79 -11.57 -10.27
CA HIS A 231 -6.02 -12.30 -10.58
C HIS A 231 -6.05 -13.70 -9.98
N MET A 232 -4.90 -14.33 -9.78
CA MET A 232 -4.78 -15.72 -9.30
C MET A 232 -4.86 -15.84 -7.79
N VAL A 233 -4.34 -14.87 -7.04
CA VAL A 233 -4.26 -14.91 -5.58
C VAL A 233 -5.54 -14.38 -4.91
N ASP A 234 -5.73 -14.71 -3.64
CA ASP A 234 -6.91 -14.26 -2.84
C ASP A 234 -6.72 -12.85 -2.29
N VAL A 235 -5.49 -12.49 -1.90
CA VAL A 235 -5.13 -11.19 -1.34
C VAL A 235 -3.92 -10.63 -2.06
N VAL A 236 -3.94 -9.35 -2.39
CA VAL A 236 -2.82 -8.60 -2.95
C VAL A 236 -2.51 -7.44 -2.04
N LEU A 237 -1.32 -7.44 -1.50
CA LEU A 237 -0.77 -6.38 -0.67
C LEU A 237 0.36 -5.68 -1.43
N TYR A 238 0.38 -4.35 -1.36
CA TYR A 238 1.48 -3.54 -1.89
C TYR A 238 2.18 -2.83 -0.75
N PHE A 239 3.50 -2.95 -0.72
CA PHE A 239 4.35 -2.28 0.23
C PHE A 239 5.07 -1.14 -0.47
N GLU A 240 4.73 0.09 -0.09
CA GLU A 240 5.10 1.33 -0.76
C GLU A 240 5.88 2.26 0.18
N GLY A 241 6.66 3.16 -0.40
CA GLY A 241 7.40 4.21 0.32
C GLY A 241 8.64 4.62 -0.47
N GLU A 242 9.16 5.78 -0.19
CA GLU A 242 10.43 6.24 -0.76
C GLU A 242 11.59 5.85 0.18
N ARG A 243 12.72 5.44 -0.42
CA ARG A 243 13.90 4.99 0.37
C ARG A 243 14.47 6.08 1.29
N SER A 244 14.28 7.33 0.91
CA SER A 244 14.73 8.51 1.67
C SER A 244 13.85 8.83 2.88
N TYR A 245 12.66 8.24 2.98
CA TYR A 245 11.74 8.49 4.09
C TYR A 245 11.65 7.29 5.02
N GLN A 246 11.42 7.56 6.31
CA GLN A 246 11.32 6.51 7.32
C GLN A 246 10.02 5.69 7.22
N PHE A 247 8.96 6.26 6.65
CA PHE A 247 7.65 5.61 6.62
C PHE A 247 7.47 4.66 5.43
N ARG A 248 6.78 3.55 5.69
CA ARG A 248 6.34 2.57 4.70
C ARG A 248 4.85 2.33 4.88
N ILE A 249 4.13 2.21 3.79
CA ILE A 249 2.68 2.00 3.78
C ILE A 249 2.38 0.64 3.16
N LEU A 250 1.62 -0.17 3.88
CA LEU A 250 1.08 -1.43 3.41
C LEU A 250 -0.38 -1.21 2.98
N ARG A 251 -0.68 -1.43 1.70
CA ARG A 251 -2.03 -1.28 1.13
C ARG A 251 -2.58 -2.62 0.68
N SER A 252 -3.87 -2.82 0.85
CA SER A 252 -4.59 -3.90 0.21
C SER A 252 -5.16 -3.44 -1.13
N ILE A 253 -4.71 -4.06 -2.23
CA ILE A 253 -5.25 -3.80 -3.57
C ILE A 253 -6.41 -4.76 -3.88
N LYS A 254 -6.33 -5.97 -3.34
CA LYS A 254 -7.35 -6.99 -3.44
C LYS A 254 -7.42 -7.77 -2.13
N ASN A 255 -8.61 -7.97 -1.61
CA ASN A 255 -8.83 -8.83 -0.44
C ASN A 255 -10.21 -9.50 -0.54
N ARG A 256 -10.23 -10.82 -0.76
CA ARG A 256 -11.47 -11.60 -0.82
C ARG A 256 -12.12 -11.81 0.56
N PHE A 257 -11.38 -11.53 1.62
CA PHE A 257 -11.76 -11.82 3.00
C PHE A 257 -12.00 -10.57 3.85
N GLY A 258 -11.82 -9.38 3.27
CA GLY A 258 -11.95 -8.11 4.00
C GLY A 258 -11.97 -6.89 3.08
N SER A 259 -11.95 -5.73 3.71
CA SER A 259 -11.90 -4.43 3.01
C SER A 259 -10.54 -4.21 2.34
N THR A 260 -10.54 -3.55 1.19
CA THR A 260 -9.31 -3.04 0.53
C THR A 260 -9.00 -1.59 0.89
N SER A 261 -9.81 -0.97 1.72
CA SER A 261 -9.63 0.44 2.09
C SER A 261 -8.73 0.65 3.31
N GLU A 262 -8.34 -0.43 4.00
CA GLU A 262 -7.45 -0.36 5.17
C GLU A 262 -5.99 -0.25 4.74
N THR A 263 -5.22 0.50 5.54
CA THR A 263 -3.79 0.69 5.35
C THR A 263 -3.02 0.47 6.64
N GLY A 264 -1.83 -0.13 6.52
CA GLY A 264 -0.88 -0.29 7.61
C GLY A 264 0.30 0.66 7.44
N ILE A 265 0.79 1.23 8.52
CA ILE A 265 1.90 2.18 8.48
C ILE A 265 3.04 1.69 9.37
N PHE A 266 4.24 1.71 8.81
CA PHE A 266 5.46 1.22 9.44
C PHE A 266 6.56 2.27 9.36
N ALA A 267 7.43 2.30 10.37
CA ALA A 267 8.71 2.97 10.31
C ALA A 267 9.82 1.96 10.01
N MET A 268 10.78 2.35 9.18
CA MET A 268 12.01 1.59 8.97
C MET A 268 13.05 2.07 9.97
N VAL A 269 13.45 1.19 10.87
CA VAL A 269 14.50 1.43 11.88
C VAL A 269 15.65 0.45 11.68
N GLU A 270 16.73 0.56 12.45
CA GLU A 270 17.89 -0.33 12.32
C GLU A 270 17.54 -1.80 12.58
N GLU A 271 16.64 -2.07 13.52
CA GLU A 271 16.17 -3.39 13.92
C GLU A 271 15.07 -3.93 12.97
N GLY A 272 14.71 -3.21 11.90
CA GLY A 272 13.74 -3.64 10.91
C GLY A 272 12.53 -2.72 10.78
N LEU A 273 11.35 -3.30 10.63
CA LEU A 273 10.09 -2.58 10.49
C LEU A 273 9.35 -2.54 11.82
N GLN A 274 8.97 -1.35 12.24
CA GLN A 274 8.19 -1.09 13.44
C GLN A 274 6.81 -0.55 13.06
N GLU A 275 5.76 -1.05 13.69
CA GLU A 275 4.40 -0.55 13.50
C GLU A 275 4.24 0.85 14.06
N LEU A 276 3.54 1.69 13.33
CA LEU A 276 3.11 2.99 13.81
C LEU A 276 1.61 2.98 14.12
N SER A 277 1.28 2.68 15.37
CA SER A 277 -0.10 2.71 15.85
C SER A 277 -0.70 4.12 15.79
N ASN A 278 0.13 5.15 15.99
CA ASN A 278 -0.27 6.56 15.88
C ASN A 278 0.70 7.34 14.95
N PRO A 279 0.55 7.19 13.61
CA PRO A 279 1.40 7.90 12.66
C PRO A 279 1.25 9.42 12.74
N SER A 280 0.06 9.92 13.07
CA SER A 280 -0.19 11.35 13.21
C SER A 280 0.63 11.98 14.33
N ALA A 281 0.76 11.31 15.47
CA ALA A 281 1.59 11.80 16.58
C ALA A 281 3.07 11.87 16.18
N SER A 282 3.57 10.85 15.49
CA SER A 282 4.96 10.82 15.00
C SER A 282 5.24 11.92 13.97
N LEU A 283 4.29 12.17 13.06
CA LEU A 283 4.42 13.19 12.01
C LEU A 283 4.35 14.63 12.55
N LEU A 284 3.72 14.84 13.70
CA LEU A 284 3.57 16.14 14.31
C LEU A 284 4.52 16.39 15.48
N ALA A 285 5.35 15.40 15.87
CA ALA A 285 6.21 15.48 17.06
C ALA A 285 7.24 16.61 16.99
N GLU A 286 7.74 16.94 15.80
CA GLU A 286 8.78 17.95 15.57
C GLU A 286 8.20 19.28 15.07
N ARG A 287 6.87 19.47 15.11
CA ARG A 287 6.24 20.70 14.64
C ARG A 287 6.64 21.87 15.51
N SER A 288 7.07 22.96 14.87
CA SER A 288 7.34 24.24 15.57
C SER A 288 6.04 25.02 15.78
N ASP A 289 5.86 25.55 16.97
CA ASP A 289 4.70 26.38 17.35
C ASP A 289 4.92 27.88 17.10
N GLU A 290 6.15 28.28 16.75
CA GLU A 290 6.57 29.68 16.69
C GLU A 290 6.75 30.21 15.25
N GLU A 291 6.60 29.36 14.24
CA GLU A 291 6.91 29.73 12.87
C GLU A 291 5.68 29.93 11.99
N SER A 292 5.74 30.95 11.12
CA SER A 292 4.74 31.14 10.07
C SER A 292 4.98 30.21 8.90
N GLY A 293 3.92 29.88 8.15
CA GLY A 293 4.02 29.02 6.97
C GLY A 293 3.71 27.56 7.25
N SER A 294 3.32 27.21 8.47
CA SER A 294 2.90 25.87 8.86
C SER A 294 1.39 25.80 9.08
N ALA A 295 0.76 24.72 8.64
CA ALA A 295 -0.63 24.38 8.96
C ALA A 295 -0.77 22.87 9.11
N VAL A 296 -1.76 22.42 9.90
CA VAL A 296 -2.09 21.00 10.03
C VAL A 296 -3.28 20.68 9.14
N MET A 297 -3.13 19.65 8.35
CA MET A 297 -4.18 19.06 7.53
C MET A 297 -4.45 17.61 7.94
N ILE A 298 -5.62 17.10 7.58
CA ILE A 298 -5.96 15.70 7.74
C ILE A 298 -6.30 15.15 6.37
N TYR A 299 -5.53 14.18 5.91
CA TYR A 299 -5.85 13.44 4.71
C TYR A 299 -6.26 12.01 5.04
N LEU A 300 -6.97 11.36 4.12
CA LEU A 300 -7.35 9.96 4.25
C LEU A 300 -6.36 9.09 3.50
N GLU A 301 -5.73 8.21 4.26
CA GLU A 301 -4.98 7.11 3.70
C GLU A 301 -5.89 5.88 3.68
N GLY A 302 -6.52 5.63 2.51
CA GLY A 302 -7.64 4.69 2.44
C GLY A 302 -8.85 5.19 3.25
N VAL A 303 -9.12 4.57 4.39
CA VAL A 303 -10.17 5.00 5.34
C VAL A 303 -9.60 5.65 6.60
N ARG A 304 -8.29 5.64 6.79
CA ARG A 304 -7.60 6.11 7.99
C ARG A 304 -7.30 7.60 7.89
N PRO A 305 -7.82 8.44 8.78
CA PRO A 305 -7.42 9.84 8.86
C PRO A 305 -6.01 9.94 9.43
N ILE A 306 -5.15 10.72 8.76
CA ILE A 306 -3.78 10.99 9.19
C ILE A 306 -3.59 12.51 9.24
N LEU A 307 -3.16 13.00 10.39
CA LEU A 307 -2.76 14.38 10.55
C LEU A 307 -1.31 14.54 10.09
N VAL A 308 -1.08 15.57 9.30
CA VAL A 308 0.25 15.89 8.80
C VAL A 308 0.43 17.40 8.72
N GLU A 309 1.65 17.84 8.98
CA GLU A 309 2.03 19.23 8.79
C GLU A 309 2.31 19.50 7.30
N VAL A 310 1.78 20.61 6.81
CA VAL A 310 2.21 21.22 5.55
C VAL A 310 2.95 22.50 5.83
N GLN A 311 4.12 22.64 5.20
CA GLN A 311 4.95 23.83 5.28
C GLN A 311 4.99 24.55 3.96
N SER A 312 5.01 25.86 3.98
CA SER A 312 5.16 26.72 2.81
C SER A 312 6.19 27.81 3.05
N LEU A 313 6.99 28.08 2.03
CA LEU A 313 7.92 29.20 1.98
C LEU A 313 7.59 30.06 0.76
N VAL A 314 7.35 31.36 1.00
CA VAL A 314 7.02 32.36 -0.02
C VAL A 314 8.06 33.46 0.03
N VAL A 315 8.83 33.61 -1.04
CA VAL A 315 9.88 34.64 -1.14
C VAL A 315 9.72 35.46 -2.40
N THR A 316 10.22 36.69 -2.42
CA THR A 316 10.20 37.49 -3.63
C THR A 316 11.17 36.91 -4.64
N THR A 317 10.72 36.67 -5.87
CA THR A 317 11.59 36.11 -6.91
C THR A 317 12.72 37.08 -7.26
N ALA A 318 13.93 36.55 -7.32
CA ALA A 318 15.10 37.30 -7.82
C ALA A 318 15.27 37.17 -9.34
N PHE A 319 14.59 36.24 -9.96
CA PHE A 319 14.69 35.92 -11.41
C PHE A 319 13.33 36.19 -12.05
N GLY A 320 13.25 36.86 -13.16
CA GLY A 320 12.00 37.28 -13.81
C GLY A 320 10.87 36.23 -13.97
N MET A 321 11.11 34.95 -13.69
CA MET A 321 10.12 33.86 -13.70
C MET A 321 9.99 33.23 -12.30
N PRO A 322 8.82 33.35 -11.66
CA PRO A 322 8.58 32.77 -10.33
C PRO A 322 8.63 31.24 -10.33
N ARG A 323 9.30 30.67 -9.36
CA ARG A 323 9.42 29.22 -9.19
C ARG A 323 8.25 28.69 -8.39
N ARG A 324 7.77 27.48 -8.75
CA ARG A 324 6.74 26.74 -8.02
C ARG A 324 7.27 25.34 -7.79
N THR A 325 7.37 24.94 -6.54
CA THR A 325 7.86 23.61 -6.14
C THR A 325 6.90 23.01 -5.12
N ALA A 326 6.52 21.76 -5.34
CA ALA A 326 5.67 21.02 -4.45
C ALA A 326 6.31 19.65 -4.13
N ILE A 327 6.50 19.36 -2.86
CA ILE A 327 6.95 18.07 -2.36
C ILE A 327 5.77 17.46 -1.60
N GLY A 328 5.35 16.26 -1.98
CA GLY A 328 4.21 15.58 -1.38
C GLY A 328 2.83 16.12 -1.77
N TYR A 329 2.75 17.12 -2.66
CA TYR A 329 1.50 17.69 -3.18
C TYR A 329 1.57 17.87 -4.69
N ASP A 330 0.44 17.81 -5.40
CA ASP A 330 0.41 17.96 -6.86
C ASP A 330 0.75 19.38 -7.30
N LEU A 331 1.74 19.52 -8.18
CA LEU A 331 2.21 20.84 -8.65
C LEU A 331 1.14 21.60 -9.43
N ASN A 332 0.36 20.92 -10.28
CA ASN A 332 -0.68 21.58 -11.06
C ASN A 332 -1.78 22.10 -10.14
N ARG A 333 -2.12 21.34 -9.11
CA ARG A 333 -3.07 21.74 -8.08
C ARG A 333 -2.57 22.97 -7.30
N LEU A 334 -1.30 22.99 -6.91
CA LEU A 334 -0.65 24.17 -6.30
C LEU A 334 -0.79 25.40 -7.20
N ILE A 335 -0.49 25.28 -8.49
CA ILE A 335 -0.59 26.40 -9.45
C ILE A 335 -2.02 26.95 -9.51
N VAL A 336 -3.01 26.07 -9.56
CA VAL A 336 -4.43 26.44 -9.54
C VAL A 336 -4.79 27.16 -8.24
N LEU A 337 -4.33 26.66 -7.10
CA LEU A 337 -4.60 27.25 -5.79
C LEU A 337 -4.01 28.64 -5.66
N LEU A 338 -2.78 28.85 -6.15
CA LEU A 338 -2.15 30.17 -6.20
C LEU A 338 -2.95 31.17 -7.04
N ALA A 339 -3.45 30.77 -8.21
CA ALA A 339 -4.30 31.61 -9.06
C ALA A 339 -5.63 31.97 -8.35
N VAL A 340 -6.23 31.04 -7.59
CA VAL A 340 -7.41 31.35 -6.78
C VAL A 340 -7.10 32.34 -5.67
N LEU A 341 -5.99 32.16 -4.95
CA LEU A 341 -5.55 33.10 -3.90
C LEU A 341 -5.32 34.52 -4.46
N GLU A 342 -4.68 34.63 -5.63
CA GLU A 342 -4.50 35.91 -6.30
C GLU A 342 -5.83 36.55 -6.69
N LYS A 343 -6.64 35.83 -7.45
CA LYS A 343 -7.86 36.40 -8.06
C LYS A 343 -8.98 36.63 -7.06
N ARG A 344 -9.12 35.78 -6.04
CA ARG A 344 -10.26 35.81 -5.10
C ARG A 344 -9.93 36.49 -3.77
N CYS A 345 -8.68 36.38 -3.31
CA CYS A 345 -8.28 36.94 -2.03
C CYS A 345 -7.42 38.22 -2.17
N GLY A 346 -7.01 38.56 -3.40
CA GLY A 346 -6.20 39.76 -3.67
C GLY A 346 -4.74 39.65 -3.23
N PHE A 347 -4.21 38.46 -3.02
CA PHE A 347 -2.80 38.26 -2.68
C PHE A 347 -1.92 38.39 -3.92
N THR A 348 -0.80 39.12 -3.81
CA THR A 348 0.16 39.26 -4.92
C THR A 348 1.17 38.11 -4.86
N LEU A 349 0.95 37.09 -5.69
CA LEU A 349 1.80 35.87 -5.78
C LEU A 349 2.52 35.75 -7.12
N GLY A 350 2.14 36.56 -8.12
CA GLY A 350 2.71 36.52 -9.47
C GLY A 350 4.21 36.80 -9.54
N ASN A 351 4.78 37.51 -8.55
CA ASN A 351 6.22 37.81 -8.43
C ASN A 351 6.88 37.11 -7.24
N LYS A 352 6.28 36.05 -6.72
CA LYS A 352 6.79 35.28 -5.57
C LYS A 352 7.17 33.86 -5.99
N ASP A 353 8.32 33.38 -5.54
CA ASP A 353 8.62 31.96 -5.53
C ASP A 353 7.82 31.31 -4.39
N VAL A 354 7.22 30.16 -4.67
CA VAL A 354 6.43 29.42 -3.69
C VAL A 354 6.91 27.98 -3.65
N TYR A 355 7.29 27.57 -2.45
CA TYR A 355 7.71 26.21 -2.14
C TYR A 355 6.74 25.63 -1.12
N VAL A 356 6.26 24.42 -1.34
CA VAL A 356 5.42 23.69 -0.37
C VAL A 356 5.98 22.31 -0.12
N ASN A 357 5.88 21.85 1.11
CA ASN A 357 6.35 20.55 1.55
C ASN A 357 5.35 19.90 2.49
N VAL A 358 4.97 18.68 2.22
CA VAL A 358 4.23 17.81 3.13
C VAL A 358 5.25 17.04 3.96
N ILE A 359 5.23 17.24 5.27
CA ILE A 359 6.19 16.61 6.17
C ILE A 359 6.00 15.09 6.20
N GLY A 360 7.10 14.34 6.39
CA GLY A 360 7.09 12.88 6.46
C GLY A 360 7.13 12.17 5.10
N GLY A 361 7.26 12.90 3.98
CA GLY A 361 7.39 12.33 2.64
C GLY A 361 6.14 11.67 2.09
N LEU A 362 5.01 12.01 2.65
CA LEU A 362 3.72 11.49 2.21
C LEU A 362 3.24 12.20 0.96
N LYS A 363 2.58 11.46 0.05
CA LYS A 363 1.96 12.02 -1.15
C LYS A 363 0.47 12.24 -0.90
N VAL A 364 0.09 13.50 -0.76
CA VAL A 364 -1.30 13.90 -0.51
C VAL A 364 -1.94 14.37 -1.81
N ASN A 365 -2.80 13.51 -2.37
CA ASN A 365 -3.54 13.79 -3.61
C ASN A 365 -5.02 14.15 -3.34
N GLU A 366 -5.38 14.36 -2.08
CA GLU A 366 -6.75 14.57 -1.68
C GLU A 366 -7.15 16.05 -1.70
N PRO A 367 -8.24 16.42 -2.41
CA PRO A 367 -8.74 17.80 -2.44
C PRO A 367 -9.09 18.41 -1.07
N ALA A 368 -9.44 17.58 -0.10
CA ALA A 368 -9.74 18.01 1.25
C ALA A 368 -8.64 18.83 1.93
N CYS A 369 -7.41 18.74 1.44
CA CYS A 369 -6.22 19.40 1.98
C CYS A 369 -5.93 20.78 1.34
N ASP A 370 -6.69 21.22 0.35
CA ASP A 370 -6.45 22.48 -0.36
C ASP A 370 -6.50 23.70 0.56
N LEU A 371 -7.50 23.73 1.44
CA LEU A 371 -7.68 24.88 2.31
C LEU A 371 -6.52 25.02 3.32
N SER A 372 -6.01 23.91 3.85
CA SER A 372 -4.82 23.89 4.72
C SER A 372 -3.59 24.40 3.98
N MET A 373 -3.40 23.91 2.73
CA MET A 373 -2.31 24.34 1.86
C MET A 373 -2.38 25.85 1.59
N ALA A 374 -3.56 26.36 1.25
CA ALA A 374 -3.79 27.78 1.03
C ALA A 374 -3.48 28.62 2.28
N VAL A 375 -3.88 28.13 3.45
CA VAL A 375 -3.62 28.82 4.72
C VAL A 375 -2.12 28.83 5.04
N ALA A 376 -1.39 27.74 4.84
CA ALA A 376 0.06 27.70 5.04
C ALA A 376 0.78 28.74 4.14
N ILE A 377 0.39 28.83 2.87
CA ILE A 377 0.96 29.82 1.91
C ILE A 377 0.69 31.25 2.40
N VAL A 378 -0.54 31.56 2.79
CA VAL A 378 -0.91 32.91 3.25
C VAL A 378 -0.30 33.22 4.61
N SER A 379 -0.16 32.24 5.49
CA SER A 379 0.55 32.36 6.77
C SER A 379 1.99 32.86 6.56
N ASN A 380 2.74 32.22 5.67
CA ASN A 380 4.11 32.66 5.35
C ASN A 380 4.13 34.02 4.64
N LEU A 381 3.25 34.24 3.65
CA LEU A 381 3.16 35.52 2.93
C LEU A 381 2.89 36.72 3.87
N LYS A 382 2.08 36.50 4.90
CA LYS A 382 1.72 37.54 5.89
C LYS A 382 2.62 37.54 7.12
N ASN A 383 3.52 36.57 7.25
CA ASN A 383 4.31 36.32 8.45
C ASN A 383 3.44 36.22 9.71
N ARG A 384 2.34 35.44 9.63
CA ARG A 384 1.39 35.22 10.74
C ARG A 384 1.27 33.73 11.04
N ILE A 385 1.36 33.41 12.32
CA ILE A 385 1.30 32.04 12.80
C ILE A 385 -0.15 31.53 12.76
N VAL A 386 -0.35 30.30 12.30
CA VAL A 386 -1.63 29.57 12.42
C VAL A 386 -1.72 28.99 13.83
N PRO A 387 -2.85 29.15 14.54
CA PRO A 387 -2.99 28.57 15.89
C PRO A 387 -2.63 27.08 15.93
N THR A 388 -1.83 26.68 16.91
CA THR A 388 -1.24 25.34 17.01
C THR A 388 -2.27 24.24 17.26
N ASP A 389 -3.39 24.59 17.89
CA ASP A 389 -4.53 23.74 18.19
C ASP A 389 -5.62 23.74 17.09
N MET A 390 -5.28 24.27 15.88
CA MET A 390 -6.22 24.43 14.78
C MET A 390 -5.95 23.43 13.64
N VAL A 391 -7.04 22.83 13.15
CA VAL A 391 -7.07 22.05 11.92
C VAL A 391 -7.96 22.73 10.90
N ILE A 392 -7.52 22.71 9.65
CA ILE A 392 -8.20 23.40 8.56
C ILE A 392 -8.44 22.38 7.45
N LEU A 393 -9.68 22.27 6.95
CA LEU A 393 -10.06 21.27 5.95
C LEU A 393 -11.02 21.86 4.95
N GLY A 394 -10.90 21.47 3.69
CA GLY A 394 -11.84 21.82 2.63
C GLY A 394 -11.22 21.76 1.24
N GLU A 395 -12.03 21.35 0.27
CA GLU A 395 -11.68 21.46 -1.14
C GLU A 395 -11.91 22.89 -1.62
N VAL A 396 -10.97 23.46 -2.34
CA VAL A 396 -11.05 24.83 -2.88
C VAL A 396 -11.40 24.80 -4.37
N GLY A 397 -12.58 25.34 -4.71
CA GLY A 397 -13.00 25.49 -6.10
C GLY A 397 -12.40 26.73 -6.78
N LEU A 398 -12.39 26.77 -8.11
CA LEU A 398 -11.87 27.88 -8.92
C LEU A 398 -12.57 29.22 -8.65
N THR A 399 -13.81 29.19 -8.17
CA THR A 399 -14.57 30.39 -7.79
C THR A 399 -14.22 30.90 -6.40
N GLY A 400 -13.31 30.21 -5.68
CA GLY A 400 -12.96 30.54 -4.29
C GLY A 400 -13.92 29.97 -3.25
N ASN A 401 -14.92 29.18 -3.66
CA ASN A 401 -15.83 28.48 -2.74
C ASN A 401 -15.12 27.30 -2.08
N VAL A 402 -15.50 27.03 -0.83
CA VAL A 402 -15.03 25.86 -0.07
C VAL A 402 -16.10 24.77 -0.12
N ARG A 403 -15.74 23.61 -0.61
CA ARG A 403 -16.62 22.48 -0.86
C ARG A 403 -16.53 21.43 0.22
N SER A 404 -17.66 20.74 0.45
CA SER A 404 -17.75 19.63 1.40
C SER A 404 -16.81 18.49 1.06
N ILE A 405 -16.27 17.87 2.09
CA ILE A 405 -15.33 16.76 2.00
C ILE A 405 -15.91 15.50 2.64
N PRO A 406 -15.47 14.31 2.21
CA PRO A 406 -15.96 13.06 2.78
C PRO A 406 -15.41 12.82 4.20
N ARG A 407 -16.17 12.05 5.00
CA ARG A 407 -15.78 11.51 6.33
C ARG A 407 -15.31 12.57 7.33
N ILE A 408 -15.95 13.73 7.35
CA ILE A 408 -15.54 14.85 8.20
C ILE A 408 -15.52 14.50 9.70
N GLU A 409 -16.49 13.74 10.20
CA GLU A 409 -16.57 13.33 11.59
C GLU A 409 -15.39 12.45 12.02
N GLN A 410 -14.98 11.52 11.14
CA GLN A 410 -13.82 10.66 11.41
C GLN A 410 -12.52 11.48 11.50
N ARG A 411 -12.37 12.49 10.64
CA ARG A 411 -11.21 13.41 10.66
C ARG A 411 -11.18 14.23 11.95
N ILE A 412 -12.30 14.81 12.34
CA ILE A 412 -12.41 15.59 13.58
C ILE A 412 -12.11 14.70 14.79
N ASN A 413 -12.68 13.51 14.85
CA ASN A 413 -12.46 12.59 15.96
C ASN A 413 -11.00 12.18 16.12
N GLU A 414 -10.27 11.99 15.01
CA GLU A 414 -8.84 11.68 15.08
C GLU A 414 -8.03 12.88 15.58
N ALA A 415 -8.33 14.09 15.10
CA ALA A 415 -7.66 15.29 15.59
C ALA A 415 -7.96 15.60 17.07
N LYS A 416 -9.18 15.34 17.54
CA LYS A 416 -9.54 15.46 18.96
C LYS A 416 -8.67 14.59 19.86
N LYS A 417 -8.37 13.34 19.45
CA LYS A 417 -7.47 12.43 20.21
C LYS A 417 -6.06 12.99 20.36
N LEU A 418 -5.63 13.85 19.43
CA LEU A 418 -4.33 14.50 19.44
C LEU A 418 -4.35 15.90 20.07
N GLY A 419 -5.47 16.30 20.67
CA GLY A 419 -5.58 17.55 21.43
C GLY A 419 -5.97 18.78 20.62
N PHE A 420 -6.31 18.65 19.33
CA PHE A 420 -6.80 19.78 18.52
C PHE A 420 -8.18 20.21 18.97
N LYS A 421 -8.38 21.53 19.09
CA LYS A 421 -9.60 22.13 19.64
C LYS A 421 -10.35 23.03 18.68
N LYS A 422 -9.68 23.53 17.63
CA LYS A 422 -10.26 24.47 16.66
C LYS A 422 -10.30 23.86 15.27
N PHE A 423 -11.45 23.95 14.62
CA PHE A 423 -11.67 23.38 13.31
C PHE A 423 -12.29 24.40 12.37
N ILE A 424 -11.68 24.61 11.22
CA ILE A 424 -12.25 25.35 10.08
C ILE A 424 -12.58 24.32 8.99
N ILE A 425 -13.86 24.20 8.67
CA ILE A 425 -14.39 23.18 7.77
C ILE A 425 -15.40 23.80 6.79
N PRO A 426 -15.72 23.13 5.68
CA PRO A 426 -16.75 23.60 4.76
C PRO A 426 -18.11 23.78 5.47
N GLU A 427 -18.85 24.85 5.14
CA GLU A 427 -20.18 25.12 5.65
C GLU A 427 -21.17 23.97 5.44
N GLY A 428 -21.07 23.27 4.28
CA GLY A 428 -21.89 22.08 3.99
C GLY A 428 -21.65 20.93 4.96
N ASN A 429 -20.39 20.71 5.38
CA ASN A 429 -20.06 19.73 6.39
C ASN A 429 -20.46 20.17 7.79
N TYR A 430 -20.29 21.45 8.11
CA TYR A 430 -20.68 22.01 9.40
C TYR A 430 -22.16 21.79 9.71
N LYS A 431 -23.04 21.96 8.72
CA LYS A 431 -24.48 21.71 8.85
C LYS A 431 -24.86 20.24 9.09
N GLN A 432 -24.00 19.31 8.72
CA GLN A 432 -24.23 17.87 8.87
C GLN A 432 -23.76 17.33 10.22
N ILE A 433 -22.80 18.02 10.88
CA ILE A 433 -22.25 17.60 12.15
C ILE A 433 -23.29 17.84 13.25
N LYS A 434 -23.65 16.77 13.94
CA LYS A 434 -24.58 16.81 15.09
C LYS A 434 -23.86 16.90 16.44
N ASP A 435 -22.54 17.00 16.43
CA ASP A 435 -21.71 16.96 17.65
C ASP A 435 -21.82 18.28 18.41
N ASN A 436 -22.34 18.20 19.62
CA ASN A 436 -22.44 19.33 20.59
C ASN A 436 -21.29 19.28 21.61
N ASP A 437 -20.14 18.70 21.23
CA ASP A 437 -18.99 18.66 22.13
C ASP A 437 -18.44 20.06 22.42
N SER A 438 -18.69 20.51 23.63
CA SER A 438 -18.26 21.86 24.11
C SER A 438 -16.72 21.98 24.22
N SER A 439 -15.97 20.92 24.13
CA SER A 439 -14.49 20.89 24.19
C SER A 439 -13.83 21.42 22.92
N ILE A 440 -14.56 21.49 21.81
CA ILE A 440 -14.05 21.93 20.51
C ILE A 440 -14.84 23.10 19.92
N LYS A 441 -14.17 23.90 19.10
CA LYS A 441 -14.77 25.00 18.36
C LYS A 441 -14.71 24.74 16.87
N ILE A 442 -15.85 24.46 16.25
CA ILE A 442 -15.97 24.24 14.82
C ILE A 442 -16.56 25.51 14.17
N LYS A 443 -15.94 25.95 13.08
CA LYS A 443 -16.42 27.05 12.24
C LYS A 443 -16.61 26.55 10.80
N GLY A 444 -17.83 26.74 10.28
CA GLY A 444 -18.16 26.51 8.88
C GLY A 444 -17.78 27.70 8.03
N VAL A 445 -17.18 27.47 6.85
CA VAL A 445 -16.81 28.52 5.89
C VAL A 445 -17.35 28.22 4.50
N LYS A 446 -17.79 29.24 3.78
CA LYS A 446 -18.31 29.16 2.41
C LYS A 446 -17.24 29.47 1.36
N SER A 447 -16.26 30.28 1.74
CA SER A 447 -15.22 30.74 0.82
C SER A 447 -13.84 30.73 1.46
N ILE A 448 -12.82 30.72 0.61
CA ILE A 448 -11.42 30.83 1.03
C ILE A 448 -11.14 32.18 1.74
N GLN A 449 -11.82 33.25 1.33
CA GLN A 449 -11.70 34.57 1.95
C GLN A 449 -12.18 34.55 3.42
N GLU A 450 -13.35 33.95 3.66
CA GLU A 450 -13.89 33.76 5.00
C GLU A 450 -12.95 32.92 5.88
N ALA A 451 -12.38 31.85 5.34
CA ALA A 451 -11.39 31.04 6.05
C ALA A 451 -10.16 31.88 6.45
N MET A 452 -9.61 32.66 5.51
CA MET A 452 -8.45 33.53 5.79
C MET A 452 -8.75 34.59 6.86
N GLN A 453 -9.96 35.12 6.87
CA GLN A 453 -10.36 36.06 7.92
C GLN A 453 -10.41 35.38 9.28
N LEU A 454 -11.00 34.20 9.38
CA LEU A 454 -11.12 33.45 10.65
C LEU A 454 -9.79 32.97 11.22
N VAL A 455 -8.84 32.59 10.34
CA VAL A 455 -7.51 32.14 10.78
C VAL A 455 -6.63 33.29 11.25
N PHE A 456 -6.71 34.44 10.58
CA PHE A 456 -5.78 35.58 10.78
C PHE A 456 -6.44 36.84 11.42
N SER A 457 -7.66 36.67 11.97
CA SER A 457 -8.35 37.74 12.73
C SER A 457 -7.72 38.03 14.08
#